data_eb9579ee95cee12255111bcd63615bb1
#
_entry.id   eb9579ee95cee12255111bcd63615bb1
#
_cell.length_a   1.000
_cell.length_b   1.000
_cell.length_c   1.000
_cell.angle_alpha   90.00
_cell.angle_beta   90.00
_cell.angle_gamma   90.00
#
_symmetry.space_group_name_H-M   'P 1'
#
loop_
_entity.id
_entity.type
_entity.pdbx_description
1 polymer ?
#
loop_
_entity_poly.entity_id
_entity_poly.type
_entity_poly.pdbx_seq_one_letter_code
_entity_poly.pdbx_strand_id
1 'polypeptide(L)'
;MPKYVITYFNGKGVAESSRLLMAYGGEEFEDRRVSFQEWPELKPKTLFGALPTLDIDGQQYAQSVAISRYFGHKHGLAGDTLEDALEIDQMVDYIMELRVKLSEVHYEADEAVKEAKYAERMKEVFPTYLERFNSIITKNNGHLALGKLTWADFFFAGIFGYLKTMLRMPDLEKKYPAFKQVVDTVYSLPKVKAFTDAIPKPDFNY
;
A
#
# COMPACT_ATOMS: atom_id res chain seq x y z
N MET A 1 -3.34 -17.43 -20.09
CA MET A 1 -2.92 -16.75 -18.84
C MET A 1 -4.16 -16.58 -17.98
N PRO A 2 -4.09 -16.63 -16.65
CA PRO A 2 -5.22 -16.39 -15.79
C PRO A 2 -5.78 -14.98 -16.02
N LYS A 3 -7.12 -14.86 -15.95
CA LYS A 3 -7.79 -13.56 -16.03
C LYS A 3 -7.81 -12.94 -14.61
N TYR A 4 -7.17 -11.78 -14.44
CA TYR A 4 -7.18 -11.03 -13.19
C TYR A 4 -8.14 -9.86 -13.26
N VAL A 5 -8.97 -9.67 -12.22
CA VAL A 5 -9.76 -8.45 -12.01
C VAL A 5 -9.53 -7.96 -10.59
N ILE A 6 -8.86 -6.82 -10.43
CA ILE A 6 -8.74 -6.15 -9.15
C ILE A 6 -9.85 -5.12 -9.02
N THR A 7 -10.62 -5.18 -7.93
CA THR A 7 -11.73 -4.24 -7.68
C THR A 7 -11.42 -3.40 -6.44
N TYR A 8 -11.46 -2.08 -6.59
CA TYR A 8 -11.27 -1.11 -5.51
C TYR A 8 -11.96 0.21 -5.84
N PHE A 9 -12.04 1.12 -4.87
CA PHE A 9 -12.49 2.49 -5.12
C PHE A 9 -11.60 3.22 -6.13
N ASN A 10 -12.11 4.32 -6.71
CA ASN A 10 -11.33 5.12 -7.65
C ASN A 10 -10.27 5.98 -6.94
N GLY A 11 -9.36 5.30 -6.27
CA GLY A 11 -8.22 5.84 -5.54
C GLY A 11 -7.07 4.85 -5.51
N LYS A 12 -5.94 5.27 -4.99
CA LYS A 12 -4.77 4.42 -4.79
C LYS A 12 -4.98 3.49 -3.59
N GLY A 13 -5.08 4.07 -2.40
CA GLY A 13 -5.33 3.37 -1.14
C GLY A 13 -4.49 2.10 -0.98
N VAL A 14 -5.09 1.12 -0.33
CA VAL A 14 -4.42 -0.17 -0.07
C VAL A 14 -4.41 -1.14 -1.27
N ALA A 15 -5.07 -0.79 -2.38
CA ALA A 15 -5.03 -1.60 -3.60
C ALA A 15 -3.83 -1.27 -4.50
N GLU A 16 -3.24 -0.10 -4.34
CA GLU A 16 -2.18 0.37 -5.25
C GLU A 16 -0.97 -0.57 -5.25
N SER A 17 -0.57 -1.08 -4.09
CA SER A 17 0.54 -2.04 -4.00
C SER A 17 0.34 -3.26 -4.89
N SER A 18 -0.88 -3.80 -4.93
CA SER A 18 -1.22 -4.94 -5.78
C SER A 18 -1.19 -4.56 -7.27
N ARG A 19 -1.70 -3.37 -7.63
CA ARG A 19 -1.63 -2.86 -9.01
C ARG A 19 -0.19 -2.71 -9.50
N LEU A 20 0.68 -2.11 -8.66
CA LEU A 20 2.10 -1.93 -8.97
C LEU A 20 2.82 -3.26 -9.14
N LEU A 21 2.53 -4.26 -8.28
CA LEU A 21 3.09 -5.60 -8.37
C LEU A 21 2.63 -6.35 -9.63
N MET A 22 1.35 -6.27 -9.99
CA MET A 22 0.84 -6.83 -11.25
C MET A 22 1.50 -6.17 -12.46
N ALA A 23 1.59 -4.85 -12.46
CA ALA A 23 2.28 -4.11 -13.52
C ALA A 23 3.75 -4.49 -13.64
N TYR A 24 4.47 -4.62 -12.52
CA TYR A 24 5.86 -5.07 -12.47
C TYR A 24 6.03 -6.45 -13.13
N GLY A 25 5.17 -7.40 -12.78
CA GLY A 25 5.17 -8.74 -13.37
C GLY A 25 4.76 -8.76 -14.85
N GLY A 26 4.15 -7.69 -15.35
CA GLY A 26 3.59 -7.63 -16.70
C GLY A 26 2.32 -8.43 -16.85
N GLU A 27 1.54 -8.55 -15.77
CA GLU A 27 0.23 -9.19 -15.80
C GLU A 27 -0.76 -8.33 -16.61
N GLU A 28 -1.57 -8.99 -17.43
CA GLU A 28 -2.77 -8.38 -17.98
C GLU A 28 -3.90 -8.48 -16.95
N PHE A 29 -4.46 -7.34 -16.54
CA PHE A 29 -5.52 -7.30 -15.55
C PHE A 29 -6.53 -6.18 -15.81
N GLU A 30 -7.77 -6.42 -15.39
CA GLU A 30 -8.81 -5.41 -15.33
C GLU A 30 -8.69 -4.66 -13.99
N ASP A 31 -8.50 -3.34 -14.03
CA ASP A 31 -8.54 -2.47 -12.85
C ASP A 31 -9.96 -1.88 -12.72
N ARG A 32 -10.86 -2.65 -12.09
CA ARG A 32 -12.25 -2.24 -11.87
C ARG A 32 -12.33 -1.23 -10.74
N ARG A 33 -12.67 0.01 -11.09
CA ARG A 33 -12.83 1.10 -10.13
C ARG A 33 -14.30 1.33 -9.83
N VAL A 34 -14.63 1.39 -8.52
CA VAL A 34 -16.00 1.47 -8.01
C VAL A 34 -16.20 2.82 -7.34
N SER A 35 -17.33 3.46 -7.60
CA SER A 35 -17.73 4.68 -6.90
C SER A 35 -18.28 4.36 -5.49
N PHE A 36 -18.31 5.37 -4.62
CA PHE A 36 -18.97 5.25 -3.32
C PHE A 36 -20.49 5.02 -3.44
N GLN A 37 -21.10 5.46 -4.54
CA GLN A 37 -22.52 5.24 -4.82
C GLN A 37 -22.83 3.78 -5.18
N GLU A 38 -21.93 3.10 -5.89
CA GLU A 38 -22.08 1.68 -6.25
C GLU A 38 -21.76 0.74 -5.09
N TRP A 39 -20.96 1.21 -4.13
CA TRP A 39 -20.46 0.38 -3.04
C TRP A 39 -21.54 -0.34 -2.21
N PRO A 40 -22.66 0.29 -1.80
CA PRO A 40 -23.71 -0.39 -1.02
C PRO A 40 -24.28 -1.63 -1.71
N GLU A 41 -24.41 -1.61 -3.04
CA GLU A 41 -24.92 -2.74 -3.82
C GLU A 41 -23.86 -3.82 -4.05
N LEU A 42 -22.59 -3.43 -4.13
CA LEU A 42 -21.47 -4.35 -4.32
C LEU A 42 -21.03 -5.03 -3.03
N LYS A 43 -21.07 -4.32 -1.91
CA LYS A 43 -20.57 -4.78 -0.61
C LYS A 43 -21.04 -6.19 -0.22
N PRO A 44 -22.33 -6.55 -0.31
CA PRO A 44 -22.79 -7.90 0.05
C PRO A 44 -22.34 -9.00 -0.91
N LYS A 45 -21.79 -8.62 -2.08
CA LYS A 45 -21.30 -9.55 -3.11
C LYS A 45 -19.79 -9.80 -2.98
N THR A 46 -19.11 -9.11 -2.07
CA THR A 46 -17.69 -9.30 -1.81
C THR A 46 -17.46 -10.28 -0.67
N LEU A 47 -16.37 -11.03 -0.72
CA LEU A 47 -16.07 -12.14 0.19
C LEU A 47 -16.17 -11.77 1.68
N PHE A 48 -15.72 -10.57 2.06
CA PHE A 48 -15.70 -10.09 3.46
C PHE A 48 -16.41 -8.74 3.64
N GLY A 49 -17.25 -8.31 2.70
CA GLY A 49 -17.87 -6.99 2.77
C GLY A 49 -16.87 -5.83 2.72
N ALA A 50 -15.73 -6.04 2.05
CA ALA A 50 -14.61 -5.10 2.01
C ALA A 50 -13.88 -5.14 0.65
N LEU A 51 -13.15 -4.05 0.35
CA LEU A 51 -12.25 -3.92 -0.79
C LEU A 51 -10.81 -3.70 -0.31
N PRO A 52 -9.79 -4.08 -1.13
CA PRO A 52 -9.88 -4.64 -2.47
C PRO A 52 -10.31 -6.10 -2.49
N THR A 53 -10.86 -6.51 -3.65
CA THR A 53 -10.95 -7.92 -4.05
C THR A 53 -10.11 -8.17 -5.28
N LEU A 54 -9.62 -9.40 -5.42
CA LEU A 54 -8.96 -9.93 -6.61
C LEU A 54 -9.72 -11.16 -7.09
N ASP A 55 -10.20 -11.12 -8.30
CA ASP A 55 -10.76 -12.30 -8.96
C ASP A 55 -9.68 -12.93 -9.86
N ILE A 56 -9.48 -14.24 -9.71
CA ILE A 56 -8.60 -15.05 -10.54
C ILE A 56 -9.45 -16.14 -11.18
N ASP A 57 -9.69 -16.05 -12.48
CA ASP A 57 -10.51 -17.01 -13.25
C ASP A 57 -11.90 -17.25 -12.62
N GLY A 58 -12.49 -16.21 -12.02
CA GLY A 58 -13.82 -16.26 -11.39
C GLY A 58 -13.80 -16.64 -9.90
N GLN A 59 -12.66 -17.00 -9.34
CA GLN A 59 -12.50 -17.20 -7.89
C GLN A 59 -12.09 -15.89 -7.22
N GLN A 60 -12.91 -15.43 -6.26
CA GLN A 60 -12.64 -14.18 -5.55
C GLN A 60 -11.75 -14.39 -4.32
N TYR A 61 -10.78 -13.50 -4.16
CA TYR A 61 -9.89 -13.35 -3.01
C TYR A 61 -9.98 -11.93 -2.47
N ALA A 62 -9.60 -11.71 -1.21
CA ALA A 62 -9.61 -10.39 -0.57
C ALA A 62 -8.42 -10.21 0.37
N GLN A 63 -8.34 -9.05 1.05
CA GLN A 63 -7.25 -8.61 1.91
C GLN A 63 -6.02 -8.12 1.12
N SER A 64 -5.79 -6.80 1.16
CA SER A 64 -4.74 -6.12 0.39
C SER A 64 -3.34 -6.70 0.62
N VAL A 65 -3.01 -7.05 1.87
CA VAL A 65 -1.72 -7.66 2.21
C VAL A 65 -1.58 -9.05 1.59
N ALA A 66 -2.63 -9.89 1.69
CA ALA A 66 -2.61 -11.24 1.11
C ALA A 66 -2.48 -11.20 -0.42
N ILE A 67 -3.21 -10.28 -1.08
CA ILE A 67 -3.13 -10.09 -2.53
C ILE A 67 -1.73 -9.62 -2.94
N SER A 68 -1.17 -8.64 -2.23
CA SER A 68 0.19 -8.15 -2.53
C SER A 68 1.26 -9.21 -2.29
N ARG A 69 1.15 -9.97 -1.20
CA ARG A 69 2.06 -11.10 -0.91
C ARG A 69 1.99 -12.18 -2.00
N TYR A 70 0.80 -12.51 -2.49
CA TYR A 70 0.63 -13.46 -3.60
C TYR A 70 1.43 -13.02 -4.84
N PHE A 71 1.31 -11.77 -5.26
CA PHE A 71 2.09 -11.25 -6.40
C PHE A 71 3.57 -11.08 -6.06
N GLY A 72 3.92 -10.78 -4.81
CA GLY A 72 5.30 -10.81 -4.32
C GLY A 72 5.96 -12.17 -4.56
N HIS A 73 5.32 -13.25 -4.15
CA HIS A 73 5.81 -14.61 -4.41
C HIS A 73 5.83 -14.93 -5.90
N LYS A 74 4.76 -14.61 -6.62
CA LYS A 74 4.65 -14.89 -8.05
C LYS A 74 5.76 -14.25 -8.89
N HIS A 75 6.24 -13.08 -8.47
CA HIS A 75 7.25 -12.31 -9.22
C HIS A 75 8.65 -12.36 -8.60
N GLY A 76 8.93 -13.29 -7.67
CA GLY A 76 10.26 -13.47 -7.08
C GLY A 76 10.69 -12.32 -6.14
N LEU A 77 9.73 -11.63 -5.53
CA LEU A 77 9.95 -10.49 -4.63
C LEU A 77 9.74 -10.85 -3.14
N ALA A 78 9.57 -12.14 -2.82
CA ALA A 78 9.24 -12.62 -1.47
C ALA A 78 10.43 -13.26 -0.75
N GLY A 79 11.66 -13.09 -1.26
CA GLY A 79 12.86 -13.74 -0.73
C GLY A 79 13.01 -15.19 -1.20
N ASP A 80 14.10 -15.81 -0.79
CA ASP A 80 14.48 -17.15 -1.24
C ASP A 80 14.33 -18.20 -0.13
N THR A 81 14.23 -17.76 1.15
CA THR A 81 14.08 -18.59 2.34
C THR A 81 12.85 -18.19 3.15
N LEU A 82 12.47 -19.01 4.14
CA LEU A 82 11.40 -18.67 5.09
C LEU A 82 11.78 -17.48 5.95
N GLU A 83 13.04 -17.33 6.30
CA GLU A 83 13.57 -16.21 7.07
C GLU A 83 13.53 -14.91 6.26
N ASP A 84 13.85 -14.98 4.96
CA ASP A 84 13.67 -13.82 4.07
C ASP A 84 12.20 -13.40 3.99
N ALA A 85 11.29 -14.37 3.82
CA ALA A 85 9.86 -14.08 3.79
C ALA A 85 9.38 -13.48 5.11
N LEU A 86 9.88 -13.98 6.25
CA LEU A 86 9.57 -13.42 7.58
C LEU A 86 10.06 -11.98 7.72
N GLU A 87 11.29 -11.68 7.24
CA GLU A 87 11.85 -10.31 7.27
C GLU A 87 11.00 -9.34 6.44
N ILE A 88 10.53 -9.79 5.27
CA ILE A 88 9.67 -8.96 4.42
C ILE A 88 8.28 -8.78 5.05
N ASP A 89 7.65 -9.86 5.51
CA ASP A 89 6.30 -9.87 6.06
C ASP A 89 6.20 -8.98 7.31
N GLN A 90 7.18 -9.05 8.23
CA GLN A 90 7.18 -8.19 9.42
C GLN A 90 7.21 -6.69 9.08
N MET A 91 7.87 -6.32 7.97
CA MET A 91 7.89 -4.92 7.54
C MET A 91 6.51 -4.47 7.04
N VAL A 92 5.81 -5.32 6.31
CA VAL A 92 4.46 -4.98 5.84
C VAL A 92 3.46 -4.96 7.00
N ASP A 93 3.57 -5.89 7.93
CA ASP A 93 2.73 -5.87 9.14
C ASP A 93 2.98 -4.61 9.97
N TYR A 94 4.24 -4.16 10.08
CA TYR A 94 4.59 -2.91 10.77
C TYR A 94 4.04 -1.65 10.04
N ILE A 95 4.03 -1.67 8.70
CA ILE A 95 3.35 -0.63 7.91
C ILE A 95 1.83 -0.62 8.20
N MET A 96 1.22 -1.80 8.24
CA MET A 96 -0.21 -1.93 8.50
C MET A 96 -0.59 -1.53 9.92
N GLU A 97 0.29 -1.77 10.89
CA GLU A 97 0.10 -1.29 12.27
C GLU A 97 0.03 0.24 12.32
N LEU A 98 0.99 0.93 11.66
CA LEU A 98 0.94 2.39 11.54
C LEU A 98 -0.35 2.84 10.85
N ARG A 99 -0.72 2.18 9.73
CA ARG A 99 -1.95 2.51 9.00
C ARG A 99 -3.19 2.41 9.87
N VAL A 100 -3.32 1.37 10.70
CA VAL A 100 -4.48 1.22 11.62
C VAL A 100 -4.52 2.39 12.59
N LYS A 101 -3.40 2.75 13.22
CA LYS A 101 -3.32 3.87 14.15
C LYS A 101 -3.65 5.22 13.49
N LEU A 102 -3.29 5.40 12.22
CA LEU A 102 -3.65 6.58 11.43
C LEU A 102 -5.14 6.61 11.11
N SER A 103 -5.72 5.45 10.74
CA SER A 103 -7.14 5.32 10.42
C SER A 103 -8.03 5.63 11.63
N GLU A 104 -7.66 5.19 12.83
CA GLU A 104 -8.37 5.47 14.09
C GLU A 104 -8.50 6.97 14.37
N VAL A 105 -7.53 7.75 13.90
CA VAL A 105 -7.56 9.21 14.02
C VAL A 105 -8.34 9.83 12.87
N HIS A 106 -8.01 9.44 11.63
CA HIS A 106 -8.55 10.07 10.44
C HIS A 106 -10.07 9.90 10.30
N TYR A 107 -10.59 8.72 10.63
CA TYR A 107 -12.02 8.39 10.52
C TYR A 107 -12.80 8.65 11.80
N GLU A 108 -12.22 9.31 12.81
CA GLU A 108 -12.97 9.78 13.96
C GLU A 108 -14.00 10.82 13.52
N ALA A 109 -15.26 10.62 13.93
CA ALA A 109 -16.38 11.47 13.52
C ALA A 109 -16.46 12.78 14.30
N ASP A 110 -16.07 12.77 15.58
CA ASP A 110 -16.01 13.97 16.40
C ASP A 110 -14.71 14.73 16.13
N GLU A 111 -14.82 15.93 15.59
CA GLU A 111 -13.66 16.71 15.18
C GLU A 111 -12.76 17.11 16.35
N ALA A 112 -13.33 17.42 17.53
CA ALA A 112 -12.56 17.77 18.72
C ALA A 112 -11.76 16.57 19.23
N VAL A 113 -12.38 15.38 19.24
CA VAL A 113 -11.74 14.11 19.60
C VAL A 113 -10.65 13.76 18.58
N LYS A 114 -10.91 13.95 17.28
CA LYS A 114 -9.94 13.73 16.19
C LYS A 114 -8.69 14.57 16.39
N GLU A 115 -8.84 15.88 16.63
CA GLU A 115 -7.73 16.79 16.82
C GLU A 115 -6.93 16.45 18.09
N ALA A 116 -7.60 16.09 19.18
CA ALA A 116 -6.93 15.68 20.41
C ALA A 116 -6.13 14.39 20.21
N LYS A 117 -6.71 13.37 19.57
CA LYS A 117 -6.02 12.11 19.23
C LYS A 117 -4.83 12.37 18.29
N TYR A 118 -5.01 13.22 17.27
CA TYR A 118 -3.94 13.56 16.36
C TYR A 118 -2.77 14.22 17.08
N ALA A 119 -3.06 15.25 17.90
CA ALA A 119 -2.04 15.96 18.66
C ALA A 119 -1.30 15.05 19.64
N GLU A 120 -2.00 14.12 20.31
CA GLU A 120 -1.41 13.13 21.19
C GLU A 120 -0.47 12.19 20.41
N ARG A 121 -0.95 11.58 19.31
CA ARG A 121 -0.20 10.62 18.51
C ARG A 121 1.02 11.23 17.81
N MET A 122 0.94 12.52 17.44
CA MET A 122 2.04 13.27 16.84
C MET A 122 3.17 13.60 17.80
N LYS A 123 2.98 13.50 19.12
CA LYS A 123 4.06 13.75 20.10
C LYS A 123 5.10 12.63 20.11
N GLU A 124 4.66 11.39 20.01
CA GLU A 124 5.51 10.22 20.19
C GLU A 124 5.22 9.08 19.21
N VAL A 125 3.96 8.68 19.07
CA VAL A 125 3.59 7.46 18.35
C VAL A 125 3.99 7.54 16.87
N PHE A 126 3.45 8.51 16.12
CA PHE A 126 3.74 8.60 14.69
C PHE A 126 5.21 8.91 14.39
N PRO A 127 5.89 9.85 15.10
CA PRO A 127 7.32 10.06 14.90
C PRO A 127 8.15 8.80 15.13
N THR A 128 7.85 8.01 16.16
CA THR A 128 8.56 6.74 16.43
C THR A 128 8.51 5.77 15.25
N TYR A 129 7.31 5.58 14.63
CA TYR A 129 7.21 4.76 13.42
C TYR A 129 8.01 5.32 12.26
N LEU A 130 7.87 6.62 11.99
CA LEU A 130 8.52 7.27 10.86
C LEU A 130 10.05 7.25 10.97
N GLU A 131 10.58 7.54 12.14
CA GLU A 131 12.03 7.48 12.40
C GLU A 131 12.58 6.06 12.27
N ARG A 132 11.82 5.07 12.76
CA ARG A 132 12.21 3.67 12.63
C ARG A 132 12.22 3.21 11.18
N PHE A 133 11.17 3.51 10.39
CA PHE A 133 11.19 3.23 8.95
C PHE A 133 12.35 3.91 8.24
N ASN A 134 12.57 5.19 8.50
CA ASN A 134 13.68 5.92 7.88
C ASN A 134 15.03 5.29 8.23
N SER A 135 15.25 4.90 9.49
CA SER A 135 16.46 4.22 9.92
C SER A 135 16.65 2.86 9.25
N ILE A 136 15.58 2.04 9.17
CA ILE A 136 15.63 0.71 8.54
C ILE A 136 15.97 0.85 7.07
N ILE A 137 15.24 1.67 6.33
CA ILE A 137 15.46 1.87 4.90
C ILE A 137 16.88 2.38 4.62
N THR A 138 17.37 3.35 5.42
CA THR A 138 18.73 3.89 5.27
C THR A 138 19.79 2.81 5.48
N LYS A 139 19.62 1.95 6.48
CA LYS A 139 20.59 0.87 6.78
C LYS A 139 20.49 -0.29 5.80
N ASN A 140 19.38 -0.39 5.09
CA ASN A 140 19.05 -1.51 4.22
C ASN A 140 19.12 -1.13 2.73
N ASN A 141 20.12 -0.34 2.35
CA ASN A 141 20.41 0.09 0.97
C ASN A 141 19.24 0.79 0.27
N GLY A 142 18.35 1.46 1.01
CA GLY A 142 17.19 2.14 0.45
C GLY A 142 15.97 1.23 0.23
N HIS A 143 15.93 0.05 0.85
CA HIS A 143 14.84 -0.92 0.78
C HIS A 143 14.28 -1.23 2.16
N LEU A 144 13.06 -1.74 2.22
CA LEU A 144 12.41 -2.12 3.49
C LEU A 144 12.94 -3.41 4.08
N ALA A 145 13.38 -4.36 3.24
CA ALA A 145 13.89 -5.65 3.67
C ALA A 145 15.01 -6.14 2.75
N LEU A 146 15.88 -7.01 3.24
CA LEU A 146 16.90 -7.78 2.51
C LEU A 146 17.93 -6.95 1.72
N GLY A 147 17.96 -5.62 1.87
CA GLY A 147 18.84 -4.74 1.09
C GLY A 147 18.64 -4.80 -0.43
N LYS A 148 17.52 -5.33 -0.89
CA LYS A 148 17.12 -5.48 -2.28
C LYS A 148 15.63 -5.22 -2.47
N LEU A 149 15.18 -5.05 -3.71
CA LEU A 149 13.77 -4.84 -4.04
C LEU A 149 12.93 -6.05 -3.62
N THR A 150 11.89 -5.81 -2.82
CA THR A 150 10.93 -6.79 -2.33
C THR A 150 9.50 -6.28 -2.46
N TRP A 151 8.50 -7.13 -2.26
CA TRP A 151 7.11 -6.69 -2.30
C TRP A 151 6.74 -5.71 -1.17
N ALA A 152 7.54 -5.63 -0.09
CA ALA A 152 7.38 -4.62 0.94
C ALA A 152 7.64 -3.20 0.42
N ASP A 153 8.59 -3.02 -0.51
CA ASP A 153 8.86 -1.72 -1.15
C ASP A 153 7.66 -1.28 -1.98
N PHE A 154 7.05 -2.19 -2.73
CA PHE A 154 5.82 -1.92 -3.49
C PHE A 154 4.64 -1.58 -2.57
N PHE A 155 4.54 -2.27 -1.43
CA PHE A 155 3.48 -2.01 -0.47
C PHE A 155 3.63 -0.62 0.12
N PHE A 156 4.83 -0.25 0.55
CA PHE A 156 5.12 1.08 1.07
C PHE A 156 4.89 2.17 0.03
N ALA A 157 5.41 1.99 -1.18
CA ALA A 157 5.24 2.97 -2.26
C ALA A 157 3.77 3.15 -2.64
N GLY A 158 3.00 2.07 -2.68
CA GLY A 158 1.56 2.11 -3.00
C GLY A 158 0.73 2.88 -1.99
N ILE A 159 1.03 2.77 -0.70
CA ILE A 159 0.28 3.49 0.35
C ILE A 159 0.91 4.83 0.74
N PHE A 160 2.01 5.25 0.12
CA PHE A 160 2.74 6.45 0.54
C PHE A 160 1.87 7.72 0.48
N GLY A 161 1.04 7.87 -0.55
CA GLY A 161 0.08 8.97 -0.65
C GLY A 161 -0.92 8.96 0.51
N TYR A 162 -1.42 7.78 0.87
CA TYR A 162 -2.29 7.59 2.04
C TYR A 162 -1.60 8.04 3.33
N LEU A 163 -0.34 7.63 3.55
CA LEU A 163 0.43 8.03 4.73
C LEU A 163 0.58 9.54 4.82
N LYS A 164 0.92 10.22 3.71
CA LYS A 164 1.05 11.69 3.67
C LYS A 164 -0.25 12.39 4.07
N THR A 165 -1.37 11.93 3.53
CA THR A 165 -2.69 12.50 3.81
C THR A 165 -3.09 12.28 5.27
N MET A 166 -2.98 11.05 5.78
CA MET A 166 -3.41 10.71 7.14
C MET A 166 -2.51 11.35 8.22
N LEU A 167 -1.22 11.51 7.93
CA LEU A 167 -0.25 12.21 8.77
C LEU A 167 -0.38 13.74 8.66
N ARG A 168 -1.16 14.25 7.70
CA ARG A 168 -1.23 15.69 7.38
C ARG A 168 0.16 16.29 7.08
N MET A 169 1.04 15.48 6.45
CA MET A 169 2.42 15.84 6.14
C MET A 169 2.65 15.77 4.62
N PRO A 170 2.26 16.80 3.86
CA PRO A 170 2.39 16.79 2.38
C PRO A 170 3.86 16.69 1.93
N ASP A 171 4.80 17.13 2.76
CA ASP A 171 6.25 17.12 2.50
C ASP A 171 6.98 16.03 3.31
N LEU A 172 6.32 14.90 3.58
CA LEU A 172 6.86 13.81 4.41
C LEU A 172 8.24 13.35 3.94
N GLU A 173 8.46 13.26 2.63
CA GLU A 173 9.72 12.89 2.00
C GLU A 173 10.85 13.90 2.19
N LYS A 174 10.55 15.17 2.49
CA LYS A 174 11.58 16.16 2.82
C LYS A 174 12.15 15.91 4.22
N LYS A 175 11.29 15.50 5.14
CA LYS A 175 11.70 15.16 6.52
C LYS A 175 12.37 13.79 6.59
N TYR A 176 11.93 12.84 5.77
CA TYR A 176 12.41 11.46 5.73
C TYR A 176 12.85 11.07 4.31
N PRO A 177 14.05 11.48 3.86
CA PRO A 177 14.48 11.28 2.47
C PRO A 177 14.54 9.82 2.01
N ALA A 178 14.77 8.88 2.94
CA ALA A 178 14.76 7.46 2.63
C ALA A 178 13.40 6.97 2.07
N PHE A 179 12.30 7.60 2.49
CA PHE A 179 10.97 7.26 1.94
C PHE A 179 10.87 7.59 0.46
N LYS A 180 11.42 8.74 0.06
CA LYS A 180 11.46 9.13 -1.35
C LYS A 180 12.24 8.13 -2.18
N GLN A 181 13.36 7.63 -1.65
CA GLN A 181 14.18 6.63 -2.33
C GLN A 181 13.39 5.37 -2.66
N VAL A 182 12.64 4.80 -1.70
CA VAL A 182 11.77 3.62 -1.94
C VAL A 182 10.71 3.94 -3.00
N VAL A 183 10.02 5.06 -2.86
CA VAL A 183 8.95 5.45 -3.79
C VAL A 183 9.49 5.64 -5.20
N ASP A 184 10.59 6.39 -5.36
CA ASP A 184 11.21 6.62 -6.66
C ASP A 184 11.70 5.31 -7.28
N THR A 185 12.31 4.41 -6.49
CA THR A 185 12.76 3.09 -6.97
C THR A 185 11.61 2.32 -7.58
N VAL A 186 10.48 2.20 -6.89
CA VAL A 186 9.32 1.44 -7.37
C VAL A 186 8.68 2.10 -8.60
N TYR A 187 8.39 3.41 -8.53
CA TYR A 187 7.71 4.11 -9.63
C TYR A 187 8.59 4.34 -10.87
N SER A 188 9.93 4.22 -10.77
CA SER A 188 10.84 4.29 -11.91
C SER A 188 10.98 2.98 -12.69
N LEU A 189 10.52 1.85 -12.15
CA LEU A 189 10.55 0.56 -12.82
C LEU A 189 9.80 0.63 -14.15
N PRO A 190 10.36 0.21 -15.28
CA PRO A 190 9.82 0.52 -16.62
C PRO A 190 8.35 0.14 -16.81
N LYS A 191 7.95 -1.07 -16.40
CA LYS A 191 6.55 -1.51 -16.53
C LYS A 191 5.61 -0.82 -15.55
N VAL A 192 6.08 -0.52 -14.33
CA VAL A 192 5.33 0.23 -13.32
C VAL A 192 5.08 1.65 -13.82
N LYS A 193 6.15 2.31 -14.32
CA LYS A 193 6.03 3.65 -14.89
C LYS A 193 5.06 3.69 -16.07
N ALA A 194 5.18 2.76 -17.01
CA ALA A 194 4.28 2.67 -18.16
C ALA A 194 2.81 2.51 -17.72
N PHE A 195 2.56 1.67 -16.73
CA PHE A 195 1.22 1.49 -16.15
C PHE A 195 0.70 2.79 -15.51
N THR A 196 1.50 3.40 -14.64
CA THR A 196 1.07 4.61 -13.90
C THR A 196 0.89 5.84 -14.78
N ASP A 197 1.66 5.94 -15.87
CA ASP A 197 1.51 7.00 -16.88
C ASP A 197 0.23 6.83 -17.72
N ALA A 198 -0.26 5.59 -17.89
CA ALA A 198 -1.43 5.27 -18.71
C ALA A 198 -2.78 5.38 -17.97
N ILE A 199 -2.78 5.28 -16.64
CA ILE A 199 -4.04 5.33 -15.88
C ILE A 199 -4.53 6.77 -15.68
N PRO A 200 -5.86 7.01 -15.73
CA PRO A 200 -6.42 8.30 -15.36
C PRO A 200 -6.07 8.69 -13.93
N LYS A 201 -5.98 10.00 -13.68
CA LYS A 201 -5.81 10.47 -12.30
C LYS A 201 -6.98 10.00 -11.45
N PRO A 202 -6.71 9.42 -10.28
CA PRO A 202 -7.77 8.99 -9.37
C PRO A 202 -8.52 10.19 -8.78
N ASP A 203 -9.75 9.95 -8.30
CA ASP A 203 -10.56 10.99 -7.64
C ASP A 203 -9.90 11.49 -6.35
N PHE A 204 -9.10 10.63 -5.72
CA PHE A 204 -8.33 10.94 -4.51
C PHE A 204 -6.98 10.19 -4.53
N ASN A 205 -5.96 10.81 -3.94
CA ASN A 205 -4.57 10.30 -3.96
C ASN A 205 -4.21 9.40 -2.77
N TYR A 206 -5.20 8.88 -2.07
CA TYR A 206 -5.00 7.96 -0.93
C TYR A 206 -5.90 6.74 -1.01
#